data_04767ce094abfd4818bcb30db3b5a63a
#
_entry.id   04767ce094abfd4818bcb30db3b5a63a
#
_cell.length_a   1.000
_cell.length_b   1.000
_cell.length_c   1.000
_cell.angle_alpha   90.00
_cell.angle_beta   90.00
_cell.angle_gamma   90.00
#
_symmetry.space_group_name_H-M   'P 1'
#
loop_
_entity.id
_entity.type
_entity.pdbx_description
1 polymer ?
#
loop_
_entity_poly.entity_id
_entity_poly.type
_entity_poly.pdbx_seq_one_letter_code
_entity_poly.pdbx_strand_id
1 'polypeptide(L)'
;LVGRVTYDWKNRYMVEANMGYNGSENFAADNRFALFPAASVGWVASEEKFWESVKPVISFLKLRASFGLVGNDKIGGSRFMYTANPYHVNLNGYVSNSGYGTGNLAQLQAAYGYLFGQGGQTSTVSLGAHEWAINNANVTWEKAFKQNYGVDINFLNDRLSATIEYYKEHRWDILLQDGTAPSMLGFAQPFSNLGEVNNWGWELSLKWNDKIGKDFRYWAGINLSYNQNEIIERKEAPQEYDYLYQKGHRIGSRKQYAFWRYYDEQTPALYEQTFHRPFPAHSVVLQDGDAVYVDLNGDRKIDENDMGYDYGFTDDPEYMVGMNLGFSWKNLEVNTQWTGAWNVSRMISDIFRRPFLSSSGNVAGGLLAYHLTNTWTKENPSQDAKYPRASWENADNNYAESTLYEQDSKYLRLKTLTIAYNFQFPLMKKLGMSTCQLSFSGYNLWTLTPYLWGDPEARASNAPSYPLTKTYTLGLKLGF
;
A
#
# COMPACT_ATOMS: atom_id res chain seq x y z
N LEU A 1 -18.32 26.38 -7.13
CA LEU A 1 -19.77 26.36 -7.00
C LEU A 1 -20.21 24.95 -6.62
N VAL A 2 -21.09 24.84 -5.62
CA VAL A 2 -21.63 23.53 -5.18
C VAL A 2 -23.14 23.66 -5.10
N GLY A 3 -23.84 22.66 -5.62
CA GLY A 3 -25.29 22.53 -5.51
C GLY A 3 -25.67 21.14 -5.01
N ARG A 4 -26.69 21.07 -4.15
CA ARG A 4 -27.26 19.82 -3.65
C ARG A 4 -28.77 19.91 -3.61
N VAL A 5 -29.43 18.87 -4.10
CA VAL A 5 -30.86 18.69 -4.01
C VAL A 5 -31.16 17.34 -3.40
N THR A 6 -31.98 17.32 -2.36
CA THR A 6 -32.38 16.08 -1.69
C THR A 6 -33.91 16.01 -1.69
N TYR A 7 -34.44 14.85 -1.96
CA TYR A 7 -35.86 14.55 -1.89
C TYR A 7 -36.10 13.28 -1.08
N ASP A 8 -36.96 13.37 -0.09
CA ASP A 8 -37.41 12.25 0.72
C ASP A 8 -38.91 12.13 0.65
N TRP A 9 -39.43 10.95 0.36
CA TRP A 9 -40.83 10.67 0.39
C TRP A 9 -41.20 9.65 1.46
N LYS A 10 -41.78 10.11 2.54
CA LYS A 10 -42.25 9.31 3.67
C LYS A 10 -41.14 8.44 4.31
N ASN A 11 -39.90 8.88 4.30
CA ASN A 11 -38.74 8.13 4.75
C ASN A 11 -38.57 6.75 4.07
N ARG A 12 -39.17 6.56 2.89
CA ARG A 12 -39.07 5.30 2.12
C ARG A 12 -38.18 5.43 0.91
N TYR A 13 -38.43 6.48 0.13
CA TYR A 13 -37.67 6.71 -1.11
C TYR A 13 -36.92 8.00 -0.97
N MET A 14 -35.59 7.87 -1.14
CA MET A 14 -34.67 8.98 -1.01
C MET A 14 -33.94 9.15 -2.33
N VAL A 15 -33.86 10.38 -2.80
CA VAL A 15 -33.07 10.73 -3.98
C VAL A 15 -32.24 11.95 -3.65
N GLU A 16 -30.99 11.91 -4.04
CA GLU A 16 -30.07 13.03 -3.88
C GLU A 16 -29.33 13.27 -5.19
N ALA A 17 -29.20 14.51 -5.59
CA ALA A 17 -28.34 14.95 -6.67
C ALA A 17 -27.40 16.03 -6.18
N ASN A 18 -26.12 15.87 -6.47
CA ASN A 18 -25.07 16.80 -6.11
C ASN A 18 -24.33 17.25 -7.37
N MET A 19 -23.87 18.48 -7.37
CA MET A 19 -23.08 19.05 -8.45
C MET A 19 -21.98 19.93 -7.88
N GLY A 20 -20.74 19.63 -8.22
CA GLY A 20 -19.58 20.46 -7.95
C GLY A 20 -19.05 21.06 -9.25
N TYR A 21 -18.89 22.39 -9.31
CA TYR A 21 -18.15 23.05 -10.38
C TYR A 21 -16.93 23.70 -9.78
N ASN A 22 -15.78 23.10 -10.02
CA ASN A 22 -14.51 23.44 -9.36
C ASN A 22 -13.51 23.95 -10.38
N GLY A 23 -12.63 24.84 -9.94
CA GLY A 23 -11.51 25.35 -10.73
C GLY A 23 -10.20 25.17 -9.98
N SER A 24 -9.13 24.88 -10.73
CA SER A 24 -7.77 24.79 -10.20
C SER A 24 -6.79 25.56 -11.08
N GLU A 25 -5.96 26.36 -10.44
CA GLU A 25 -4.90 27.12 -11.12
C GLU A 25 -3.74 26.23 -11.60
N ASN A 26 -3.73 24.96 -11.21
CA ASN A 26 -2.75 23.99 -11.71
C ASN A 26 -2.91 23.73 -13.21
N PHE A 27 -4.04 24.10 -13.79
CA PHE A 27 -4.38 23.87 -15.20
C PHE A 27 -4.49 25.18 -15.99
N ALA A 28 -4.21 25.10 -17.29
CA ALA A 28 -4.40 26.21 -18.22
C ALA A 28 -5.86 26.69 -18.23
N ALA A 29 -6.11 27.91 -18.70
CA ALA A 29 -7.42 28.56 -18.63
C ALA A 29 -8.56 27.69 -19.17
N ASP A 30 -8.34 27.00 -20.31
CA ASP A 30 -9.33 26.17 -20.98
C ASP A 30 -9.64 24.85 -20.23
N ASN A 31 -8.70 24.36 -19.41
CA ASN A 31 -8.82 23.10 -18.66
C ASN A 31 -9.02 23.33 -17.15
N ARG A 32 -9.11 24.59 -16.74
CA ARG A 32 -9.14 25.01 -15.32
C ARG A 32 -10.36 24.54 -14.58
N PHE A 33 -11.53 24.62 -15.23
CA PHE A 33 -12.81 24.32 -14.59
C PHE A 33 -13.37 22.99 -15.06
N ALA A 34 -13.93 22.24 -14.10
CA ALA A 34 -14.59 20.96 -14.40
C ALA A 34 -15.86 20.78 -13.56
N LEU A 35 -16.81 20.03 -14.11
CA LEU A 35 -18.09 19.68 -13.51
C LEU A 35 -18.00 18.25 -12.94
N PHE A 36 -18.43 18.10 -11.68
CA PHE A 36 -18.42 16.84 -10.96
C PHE A 36 -19.83 16.52 -10.42
N PRO A 37 -20.67 15.87 -11.22
CA PRO A 37 -22.01 15.46 -10.81
C PRO A 37 -21.96 14.17 -9.98
N ALA A 38 -22.89 14.05 -9.04
CA ALA A 38 -23.15 12.81 -8.32
C ALA A 38 -24.65 12.66 -8.04
N ALA A 39 -25.10 11.42 -7.98
CA ALA A 39 -26.48 11.09 -7.64
C ALA A 39 -26.52 9.86 -6.72
N SER A 40 -27.51 9.83 -5.83
CA SER A 40 -27.77 8.65 -5.01
C SER A 40 -29.26 8.39 -4.86
N VAL A 41 -29.59 7.12 -4.66
CA VAL A 41 -30.94 6.65 -4.38
C VAL A 41 -30.94 5.74 -3.17
N GLY A 42 -32.01 5.81 -2.39
CA GLY A 42 -32.24 4.95 -1.23
C GLY A 42 -33.66 4.49 -1.17
N TRP A 43 -33.88 3.23 -0.82
CA TRP A 43 -35.18 2.65 -0.59
C TRP A 43 -35.21 1.90 0.74
N VAL A 44 -36.07 2.33 1.65
CA VAL A 44 -36.31 1.64 2.92
C VAL A 44 -37.45 0.65 2.70
N ALA A 45 -37.10 -0.55 2.25
CA ALA A 45 -38.07 -1.60 1.92
C ALA A 45 -38.83 -2.07 3.15
N SER A 46 -38.27 -1.96 4.35
CA SER A 46 -38.95 -2.30 5.62
C SER A 46 -40.10 -1.37 6.01
N GLU A 47 -40.23 -0.23 5.34
CA GLU A 47 -41.37 0.68 5.56
C GLU A 47 -42.52 0.42 4.57
N GLU A 48 -42.42 -0.58 3.72
CA GLU A 48 -43.47 -1.00 2.81
C GLU A 48 -44.48 -1.93 3.51
N LYS A 49 -45.77 -1.84 3.10
CA LYS A 49 -46.84 -2.64 3.70
C LYS A 49 -46.61 -4.15 3.58
N PHE A 50 -46.02 -4.60 2.49
CA PHE A 50 -45.71 -6.03 2.30
C PHE A 50 -44.66 -6.57 3.26
N TRP A 51 -43.90 -5.68 3.92
CA TRP A 51 -42.81 -6.07 4.86
C TRP A 51 -43.33 -6.39 6.28
N GLU A 52 -44.59 -6.04 6.60
CA GLU A 52 -45.12 -6.21 7.96
C GLU A 52 -45.01 -7.64 8.51
N SER A 53 -45.21 -8.64 7.65
CA SER A 53 -45.03 -10.06 8.03
C SER A 53 -43.60 -10.50 8.31
N VAL A 54 -42.63 -9.80 7.73
CA VAL A 54 -41.19 -10.08 7.84
C VAL A 54 -40.54 -9.29 8.98
N LYS A 55 -41.14 -8.18 9.37
CA LYS A 55 -40.64 -7.21 10.37
C LYS A 55 -40.20 -7.84 11.72
N PRO A 56 -40.85 -8.92 12.25
CA PRO A 56 -40.41 -9.57 13.46
C PRO A 56 -39.03 -10.23 13.37
N VAL A 57 -38.60 -10.62 12.15
CA VAL A 57 -37.29 -11.25 11.89
C VAL A 57 -36.31 -10.20 11.36
N ILE A 58 -36.72 -9.43 10.35
CA ILE A 58 -35.95 -8.36 9.74
C ILE A 58 -36.64 -7.04 10.05
N SER A 59 -36.19 -6.36 11.11
CA SER A 59 -36.79 -5.12 11.61
C SER A 59 -36.55 -3.92 10.69
N PHE A 60 -35.45 -3.92 9.96
CA PHE A 60 -35.06 -2.85 9.06
C PHE A 60 -34.34 -3.40 7.83
N LEU A 61 -34.70 -2.89 6.63
CA LEU A 61 -33.97 -3.11 5.38
C LEU A 61 -33.96 -1.83 4.56
N LYS A 62 -32.75 -1.35 4.24
CA LYS A 62 -32.53 -0.24 3.32
C LYS A 62 -31.56 -0.65 2.22
N LEU A 63 -31.96 -0.40 0.99
CA LEU A 63 -31.10 -0.53 -0.18
C LEU A 63 -30.66 0.86 -0.62
N ARG A 64 -29.41 1.01 -1.03
CA ARG A 64 -28.88 2.28 -1.51
C ARG A 64 -27.89 2.08 -2.65
N ALA A 65 -27.87 3.04 -3.56
CA ALA A 65 -26.89 3.11 -4.63
C ALA A 65 -26.47 4.56 -4.84
N SER A 66 -25.20 4.77 -5.13
CA SER A 66 -24.67 6.09 -5.46
C SER A 66 -23.67 6.00 -6.62
N PHE A 67 -23.67 7.06 -7.42
CA PHE A 67 -22.82 7.23 -8.58
C PHE A 67 -22.29 8.65 -8.58
N GLY A 68 -21.00 8.82 -8.85
CA GLY A 68 -20.44 10.16 -8.85
C GLY A 68 -19.14 10.26 -9.62
N LEU A 69 -18.97 11.37 -10.31
CA LEU A 69 -17.71 11.79 -10.91
C LEU A 69 -16.96 12.66 -9.90
N VAL A 70 -15.69 12.34 -9.65
CA VAL A 70 -14.81 13.10 -8.76
C VAL A 70 -13.56 13.50 -9.54
N GLY A 71 -13.09 14.72 -9.34
CA GLY A 71 -11.85 15.24 -9.90
C GLY A 71 -10.75 15.36 -8.86
N ASN A 72 -9.51 15.16 -9.27
CA ASN A 72 -8.31 15.39 -8.48
C ASN A 72 -7.40 16.38 -9.22
N ASP A 73 -6.99 17.45 -8.53
CA ASP A 73 -6.04 18.45 -9.02
C ASP A 73 -4.67 18.38 -8.30
N LYS A 74 -4.49 17.40 -7.41
CA LYS A 74 -3.23 17.15 -6.71
C LYS A 74 -2.31 16.33 -7.59
N ILE A 75 -1.55 17.01 -8.41
CA ILE A 75 -0.69 16.45 -9.45
C ILE A 75 0.76 16.25 -8.96
N GLY A 76 0.93 15.78 -7.75
CA GLY A 76 2.15 15.17 -7.22
C GLY A 76 3.50 15.86 -7.49
N GLY A 77 3.63 17.17 -7.39
CA GLY A 77 4.95 17.78 -7.41
C GLY A 77 5.00 19.21 -7.96
N SER A 78 4.97 19.40 -9.25
CA SER A 78 5.12 20.73 -9.85
C SER A 78 3.76 21.39 -10.07
N ARG A 79 3.59 22.59 -9.49
CA ARG A 79 2.43 23.43 -9.80
C ARG A 79 2.65 24.12 -11.16
N PHE A 80 1.56 24.47 -11.83
CA PHE A 80 1.59 25.23 -13.08
C PHE A 80 2.39 24.58 -14.21
N MET A 81 2.21 23.26 -14.42
CA MET A 81 2.93 22.50 -15.46
C MET A 81 2.72 23.05 -16.88
N TYR A 82 1.68 23.85 -17.08
CA TYR A 82 1.41 24.52 -18.35
C TYR A 82 2.27 25.76 -18.58
N THR A 83 2.93 26.30 -17.52
CA THR A 83 3.82 27.49 -17.58
C THR A 83 5.25 27.15 -17.19
N ALA A 84 5.63 25.87 -17.12
CA ALA A 84 6.96 25.49 -16.72
C ALA A 84 8.01 26.24 -17.50
N ASN A 85 9.05 26.74 -16.82
CA ASN A 85 10.18 27.35 -17.51
C ASN A 85 10.99 26.25 -18.19
N PRO A 86 10.95 26.17 -19.54
CA PRO A 86 11.60 25.07 -20.26
C PRO A 86 13.13 25.17 -20.25
N TYR A 87 13.68 26.32 -19.80
CA TYR A 87 15.11 26.56 -19.87
C TYR A 87 15.76 26.58 -18.50
N HIS A 88 16.82 25.81 -18.35
CA HIS A 88 17.75 25.91 -17.24
C HIS A 88 18.87 26.92 -17.55
N VAL A 89 18.94 27.99 -16.79
CA VAL A 89 19.89 29.10 -17.00
C VAL A 89 20.81 29.37 -15.79
N ASN A 90 20.72 28.61 -14.71
CA ASN A 90 21.46 28.93 -13.49
C ASN A 90 22.40 27.82 -13.04
N LEU A 91 23.64 27.89 -13.45
CA LEU A 91 24.71 26.98 -13.02
C LEU A 91 25.12 27.18 -11.53
N ASN A 92 25.01 28.39 -11.00
CA ASN A 92 25.51 28.71 -9.65
C ASN A 92 24.69 27.99 -8.56
N GLY A 93 23.38 27.86 -8.72
CA GLY A 93 22.52 27.14 -7.77
C GLY A 93 22.77 25.63 -7.76
N TYR A 94 23.08 25.05 -8.91
CA TYR A 94 23.32 23.61 -9.04
C TYR A 94 24.68 23.20 -8.47
N VAL A 95 25.71 23.98 -8.76
CA VAL A 95 27.08 23.74 -8.24
C VAL A 95 27.13 23.90 -6.72
N SER A 96 26.40 24.85 -6.16
CA SER A 96 26.37 25.12 -4.73
C SER A 96 25.66 24.03 -3.92
N ASN A 97 24.58 23.43 -4.46
CA ASN A 97 23.77 22.46 -3.71
C ASN A 97 24.18 20.99 -3.90
N SER A 98 24.99 20.70 -4.90
CA SER A 98 25.30 19.30 -5.25
C SER A 98 26.68 18.83 -4.78
N GLY A 99 27.45 19.66 -4.05
CA GLY A 99 28.76 19.28 -3.57
C GLY A 99 29.81 19.04 -4.66
N TYR A 100 29.55 19.41 -5.90
CA TYR A 100 30.51 19.35 -6.98
C TYR A 100 31.54 20.46 -6.78
N GLY A 101 32.70 20.07 -6.30
CA GLY A 101 33.82 21.01 -6.16
C GLY A 101 34.16 21.64 -7.51
N THR A 102 34.59 22.89 -7.49
CA THR A 102 35.01 23.69 -8.62
C THR A 102 36.15 23.07 -9.46
N GLY A 103 36.61 21.90 -9.12
CA GLY A 103 37.73 21.22 -9.77
C GLY A 103 37.38 20.17 -10.81
N ASN A 104 36.10 19.83 -11.02
CA ASN A 104 35.72 18.79 -12.00
C ASN A 104 34.99 19.37 -13.21
N LEU A 105 35.76 19.93 -14.13
CA LEU A 105 35.29 20.52 -15.36
C LEU A 105 34.42 19.57 -16.23
N ALA A 106 34.72 18.27 -16.20
CA ALA A 106 33.95 17.29 -16.95
C ALA A 106 32.51 17.13 -16.43
N GLN A 107 32.33 17.24 -15.11
CA GLN A 107 30.99 17.18 -14.50
C GLN A 107 30.19 18.48 -14.73
N LEU A 108 30.84 19.63 -14.71
CA LEU A 108 30.24 20.92 -15.05
C LEU A 108 29.81 20.98 -16.53
N GLN A 109 30.65 20.41 -17.41
CA GLN A 109 30.35 20.32 -18.85
C GLN A 109 29.17 19.38 -19.13
N ALA A 110 29.13 18.23 -18.43
CA ALA A 110 28.01 17.30 -18.52
C ALA A 110 26.71 17.86 -17.96
N ALA A 111 26.80 18.80 -17.00
CA ALA A 111 25.62 19.35 -16.38
C ALA A 111 24.93 20.42 -17.22
N TYR A 112 25.57 21.57 -17.58
CA TYR A 112 24.83 22.69 -18.21
C TYR A 112 25.70 23.77 -18.83
N GLY A 113 26.98 23.56 -19.00
CA GLY A 113 27.88 24.60 -19.47
C GLY A 113 28.62 24.23 -20.76
N TYR A 114 28.93 25.21 -21.56
CA TYR A 114 29.83 25.07 -22.66
C TYR A 114 31.19 25.70 -22.33
N LEU A 115 32.25 24.94 -22.54
CA LEU A 115 33.61 25.41 -22.29
C LEU A 115 34.14 26.07 -23.58
N PHE A 116 34.34 27.38 -23.54
CA PHE A 116 35.05 28.09 -24.59
C PHE A 116 36.53 28.25 -24.21
N GLY A 117 37.44 27.78 -25.03
CA GLY A 117 38.90 27.90 -24.83
C GLY A 117 39.68 26.75 -25.41
N GLN A 118 41.01 26.93 -25.56
CA GLN A 118 41.90 25.85 -25.99
C GLN A 118 42.15 24.85 -24.87
N GLY A 119 42.09 23.55 -25.16
CA GLY A 119 42.21 22.47 -24.20
C GLY A 119 43.43 22.58 -23.30
N GLY A 120 43.20 22.46 -21.99
CA GLY A 120 44.22 22.34 -20.94
C GLY A 120 44.49 23.58 -20.09
N GLN A 121 43.87 24.72 -20.35
CA GLN A 121 43.95 25.90 -19.48
C GLN A 121 42.56 26.23 -18.91
N THR A 122 42.53 26.93 -17.79
CA THR A 122 41.31 27.39 -17.10
C THR A 122 40.31 28.00 -18.09
N SER A 123 39.45 27.19 -18.59
CA SER A 123 38.42 27.59 -19.53
C SER A 123 37.31 28.28 -18.78
N THR A 124 36.88 29.42 -19.31
CA THR A 124 35.71 30.09 -18.80
C THR A 124 34.48 29.29 -19.14
N VAL A 125 33.77 28.82 -18.15
CA VAL A 125 32.45 28.18 -18.36
C VAL A 125 31.46 29.29 -18.75
N SER A 126 31.01 29.27 -19.97
CA SER A 126 29.90 30.14 -20.40
C SER A 126 28.59 29.54 -19.96
N LEU A 127 27.79 30.33 -19.27
CA LEU A 127 26.43 29.96 -18.92
C LEU A 127 25.63 29.79 -20.21
N GLY A 128 25.18 28.56 -20.43
CA GLY A 128 24.28 28.22 -21.51
C GLY A 128 22.85 28.08 -21.00
N ALA A 129 21.91 28.17 -21.89
CA ALA A 129 20.54 27.74 -21.64
C ALA A 129 20.26 26.49 -22.49
N HIS A 130 19.69 25.50 -21.89
CA HIS A 130 19.21 24.32 -22.61
C HIS A 130 17.78 24.02 -22.21
N GLU A 131 17.04 23.45 -23.12
CA GLU A 131 15.68 23.01 -22.86
C GLU A 131 15.71 21.79 -21.92
N TRP A 132 15.01 21.89 -20.77
CA TRP A 132 14.99 20.86 -19.74
C TRP A 132 13.68 20.10 -19.69
N ALA A 133 12.58 20.79 -19.89
CA ALA A 133 11.25 20.23 -19.85
C ALA A 133 10.34 20.96 -20.83
N ILE A 134 9.44 20.20 -21.42
CA ILE A 134 8.38 20.76 -22.28
C ILE A 134 7.16 21.05 -21.41
N ASN A 135 6.51 22.19 -21.67
CA ASN A 135 5.23 22.54 -21.10
C ASN A 135 4.12 21.67 -21.68
N ASN A 136 3.13 21.34 -20.89
CA ASN A 136 1.92 20.71 -21.37
C ASN A 136 0.69 21.52 -20.99
N ALA A 137 0.21 22.33 -21.93
CA ALA A 137 -1.00 23.14 -21.74
C ALA A 137 -2.29 22.29 -21.72
N ASN A 138 -2.23 21.04 -22.16
CA ASN A 138 -3.37 20.13 -22.25
C ASN A 138 -3.65 19.36 -20.95
N VAL A 139 -2.80 19.53 -19.94
CA VAL A 139 -3.00 18.88 -18.62
C VAL A 139 -4.35 19.29 -18.05
N THR A 140 -5.12 18.31 -17.63
CA THR A 140 -6.44 18.49 -17.03
C THR A 140 -6.60 17.65 -15.75
N TRP A 141 -7.78 17.71 -15.15
CA TRP A 141 -8.17 16.97 -13.98
C TRP A 141 -8.03 15.46 -14.19
N GLU A 142 -7.43 14.77 -13.23
CA GLU A 142 -7.66 13.34 -13.07
C GLU A 142 -9.11 13.12 -12.68
N LYS A 143 -9.76 12.12 -13.25
CA LYS A 143 -11.18 11.83 -13.02
C LYS A 143 -11.37 10.43 -12.46
N ALA A 144 -12.34 10.28 -11.57
CA ALA A 144 -12.75 8.97 -11.07
C ALA A 144 -14.27 8.88 -11.06
N PHE A 145 -14.80 7.89 -11.77
CA PHE A 145 -16.21 7.52 -11.67
C PHE A 145 -16.36 6.45 -10.59
N LYS A 146 -17.08 6.82 -9.54
CA LYS A 146 -17.30 5.98 -8.37
C LYS A 146 -18.74 5.47 -8.34
N GLN A 147 -18.87 4.21 -8.01
CA GLN A 147 -20.14 3.51 -7.83
C GLN A 147 -20.12 2.84 -6.46
N ASN A 148 -21.17 2.96 -5.68
CA ASN A 148 -21.32 2.27 -4.41
C ASN A 148 -22.75 1.73 -4.32
N TYR A 149 -22.86 0.47 -3.91
CA TYR A 149 -24.11 -0.25 -3.68
C TYR A 149 -24.12 -0.76 -2.25
N GLY A 150 -25.12 -0.40 -1.48
CA GLY A 150 -25.19 -0.71 -0.07
C GLY A 150 -26.51 -1.35 0.35
N VAL A 151 -26.41 -2.24 1.32
CA VAL A 151 -27.55 -2.86 2.02
C VAL A 151 -27.35 -2.68 3.50
N ASP A 152 -28.30 -2.01 4.16
CA ASP A 152 -28.36 -1.90 5.60
C ASP A 152 -29.53 -2.75 6.10
N ILE A 153 -29.25 -3.69 7.01
CA ILE A 153 -30.25 -4.66 7.47
C ILE A 153 -30.11 -4.91 8.97
N ASN A 154 -31.26 -4.90 9.69
CA ASN A 154 -31.32 -5.25 11.09
C ASN A 154 -32.21 -6.48 11.28
N PHE A 155 -31.74 -7.36 12.16
CA PHE A 155 -32.43 -8.60 12.52
C PHE A 155 -32.76 -8.66 14.00
N LEU A 156 -33.74 -9.48 14.34
CA LEU A 156 -34.06 -9.90 15.71
C LEU A 156 -34.29 -8.71 16.66
N ASN A 157 -35.10 -7.75 16.25
CA ASN A 157 -35.35 -6.51 16.98
C ASN A 157 -34.04 -5.74 17.26
N ASP A 158 -33.24 -5.53 16.21
CA ASP A 158 -31.99 -4.74 16.22
C ASP A 158 -30.84 -5.35 17.05
N ARG A 159 -30.92 -6.62 17.43
CA ARG A 159 -29.80 -7.30 18.10
C ARG A 159 -28.63 -7.51 17.14
N LEU A 160 -28.91 -7.84 15.89
CA LEU A 160 -27.93 -7.95 14.81
C LEU A 160 -28.18 -6.87 13.78
N SER A 161 -27.18 -6.02 13.55
CA SER A 161 -27.16 -5.07 12.45
C SER A 161 -26.05 -5.46 11.48
N ALA A 162 -26.34 -5.44 10.19
CA ALA A 162 -25.40 -5.70 9.13
C ALA A 162 -25.45 -4.58 8.09
N THR A 163 -24.28 -4.11 7.66
CA THR A 163 -24.12 -3.26 6.49
C THR A 163 -23.18 -3.96 5.53
N ILE A 164 -23.63 -4.11 4.28
CA ILE A 164 -22.83 -4.72 3.19
C ILE A 164 -22.73 -3.67 2.10
N GLU A 165 -21.53 -3.41 1.66
CA GLU A 165 -21.25 -2.48 0.57
C GLU A 165 -20.40 -3.15 -0.51
N TYR A 166 -20.69 -2.85 -1.74
CA TYR A 166 -19.85 -3.12 -2.90
C TYR A 166 -19.56 -1.81 -3.60
N TYR A 167 -18.29 -1.58 -3.89
CA TYR A 167 -17.89 -0.39 -4.63
C TYR A 167 -17.03 -0.74 -5.84
N LYS A 168 -17.13 0.13 -6.85
CA LYS A 168 -16.27 0.11 -8.03
C LYS A 168 -15.89 1.53 -8.39
N GLU A 169 -14.63 1.73 -8.74
CA GLU A 169 -14.09 2.99 -9.23
C GLU A 169 -13.34 2.73 -10.52
N HIS A 170 -13.62 3.54 -11.53
CA HIS A 170 -12.79 3.65 -12.72
C HIS A 170 -12.16 5.03 -12.71
N ARG A 171 -10.84 5.06 -12.68
CA ARG A 171 -10.03 6.29 -12.67
C ARG A 171 -9.26 6.40 -13.96
N TRP A 172 -9.36 7.55 -14.59
CA TRP A 172 -8.68 7.84 -15.86
C TRP A 172 -8.14 9.26 -15.88
N ASP A 173 -7.46 9.62 -16.96
CA ASP A 173 -6.73 10.88 -17.07
C ASP A 173 -5.67 11.05 -15.96
N ILE A 174 -5.13 9.93 -15.42
CA ILE A 174 -4.07 9.97 -14.40
C ILE A 174 -2.80 10.54 -15.04
N LEU A 175 -2.19 11.50 -14.36
CA LEU A 175 -0.98 12.17 -14.82
C LEU A 175 0.24 11.25 -14.73
N LEU A 176 0.79 10.93 -15.89
CA LEU A 176 1.98 10.10 -16.05
C LEU A 176 2.93 10.74 -17.06
N GLN A 177 4.21 10.39 -16.98
CA GLN A 177 5.15 10.63 -18.07
C GLN A 177 5.00 9.52 -19.11
N ASP A 178 5.06 9.89 -20.40
CA ASP A 178 4.98 8.94 -21.50
C ASP A 178 6.26 8.11 -21.57
N GLY A 179 6.18 6.85 -21.16
CA GLY A 179 7.30 5.90 -21.20
C GLY A 179 7.65 5.41 -22.62
N THR A 180 6.80 5.69 -23.61
CA THR A 180 7.05 5.31 -25.03
C THR A 180 7.95 6.29 -25.74
N ALA A 181 8.20 7.46 -25.16
CA ALA A 181 9.02 8.50 -25.78
C ALA A 181 10.50 8.12 -25.80
N PRO A 182 11.21 8.28 -26.95
CA PRO A 182 12.61 7.94 -27.04
C PRO A 182 13.50 8.78 -26.11
N SER A 183 14.43 8.13 -25.40
CA SER A 183 15.41 8.81 -24.54
C SER A 183 16.34 9.79 -25.27
N MET A 184 16.42 9.67 -26.61
CA MET A 184 17.22 10.56 -27.49
C MET A 184 16.73 12.02 -27.50
N LEU A 185 15.52 12.29 -27.00
CA LEU A 185 14.96 13.65 -27.02
C LEU A 185 15.73 14.64 -26.13
N GLY A 186 16.54 14.16 -25.19
CA GLY A 186 17.45 14.98 -24.39
C GLY A 186 16.77 15.87 -23.34
N PHE A 187 15.45 15.76 -23.15
CA PHE A 187 14.68 16.46 -22.12
C PHE A 187 13.69 15.54 -21.44
N ALA A 188 13.29 15.90 -20.22
CA ALA A 188 12.27 15.16 -19.48
C ALA A 188 10.90 15.29 -20.16
N GLN A 189 10.24 14.15 -20.39
CA GLN A 189 8.89 14.16 -20.94
C GLN A 189 7.92 14.86 -19.99
N PRO A 190 7.02 15.71 -20.54
CA PRO A 190 6.00 16.34 -19.71
C PRO A 190 5.01 15.30 -19.17
N PHE A 191 4.42 15.61 -18.02
CA PHE A 191 3.27 14.87 -17.55
C PHE A 191 2.08 15.07 -18.48
N SER A 192 1.37 14.01 -18.73
CA SER A 192 0.15 13.97 -19.55
C SER A 192 -0.89 13.07 -18.92
N ASN A 193 -2.16 13.31 -19.24
CA ASN A 193 -3.28 12.52 -18.72
C ASN A 193 -3.41 11.19 -19.47
N LEU A 194 -2.64 10.19 -19.10
CA LEU A 194 -2.43 8.96 -19.87
C LEU A 194 -2.80 7.68 -19.11
N GLY A 195 -2.89 7.74 -17.79
CA GLY A 195 -3.06 6.55 -16.96
C GLY A 195 -4.52 6.21 -16.68
N GLU A 196 -4.79 4.91 -16.57
CA GLU A 196 -6.10 4.38 -16.18
C GLU A 196 -5.94 3.26 -15.15
N VAL A 197 -6.83 3.24 -14.15
CA VAL A 197 -6.87 2.24 -13.07
C VAL A 197 -8.31 1.90 -12.73
N ASN A 198 -8.59 0.62 -12.58
CA ASN A 198 -9.79 0.14 -11.93
C ASN A 198 -9.52 -0.20 -10.47
N ASN A 199 -10.49 0.11 -9.60
CA ASN A 199 -10.49 -0.30 -8.21
C ASN A 199 -11.89 -0.82 -7.84
N TRP A 200 -11.96 -1.93 -7.08
CA TRP A 200 -13.22 -2.50 -6.61
C TRP A 200 -13.02 -3.23 -5.30
N GLY A 201 -14.09 -3.39 -4.58
CA GLY A 201 -14.07 -4.10 -3.32
C GLY A 201 -15.43 -4.21 -2.67
N TRP A 202 -15.44 -4.83 -1.51
CA TRP A 202 -16.63 -4.91 -0.68
C TRP A 202 -16.27 -4.69 0.79
N GLU A 203 -17.25 -4.23 1.54
CA GLU A 203 -17.14 -3.99 2.97
C GLU A 203 -18.33 -4.63 3.67
N LEU A 204 -18.05 -5.26 4.81
CA LEU A 204 -19.04 -5.87 5.69
C LEU A 204 -18.85 -5.32 7.10
N SER A 205 -19.90 -4.72 7.65
CA SER A 205 -19.97 -4.34 9.05
C SER A 205 -21.07 -5.14 9.74
N LEU A 206 -20.71 -5.90 10.77
CA LEU A 206 -21.65 -6.64 11.61
C LEU A 206 -21.58 -6.10 13.03
N LYS A 207 -22.73 -5.89 13.66
CA LYS A 207 -22.83 -5.50 15.06
C LYS A 207 -23.86 -6.36 15.75
N TRP A 208 -23.44 -7.03 16.78
CA TRP A 208 -24.28 -7.81 17.67
C TRP A 208 -24.30 -7.21 19.06
N ASN A 209 -25.50 -7.01 19.62
CA ASN A 209 -25.69 -6.55 20.99
C ASN A 209 -26.82 -7.35 21.62
N ASP A 210 -26.55 -8.00 22.74
CA ASP A 210 -27.58 -8.75 23.45
C ASP A 210 -27.34 -8.80 24.96
N LYS A 211 -28.30 -9.31 25.70
CA LYS A 211 -28.24 -9.48 27.15
C LYS A 211 -28.79 -10.84 27.57
N ILE A 212 -28.16 -11.44 28.57
CA ILE A 212 -28.60 -12.66 29.23
C ILE A 212 -29.00 -12.33 30.66
N GLY A 213 -30.25 -12.47 30.96
CA GLY A 213 -30.78 -12.06 32.26
C GLY A 213 -30.71 -10.55 32.50
N LYS A 214 -30.48 -10.14 33.76
CA LYS A 214 -30.45 -8.72 34.16
C LYS A 214 -29.04 -8.14 34.18
N ASP A 215 -28.02 -8.97 34.38
CA ASP A 215 -26.69 -8.52 34.78
C ASP A 215 -25.62 -8.71 33.73
N PHE A 216 -25.88 -9.53 32.69
CA PHE A 216 -24.90 -9.84 31.68
C PHE A 216 -25.31 -9.24 30.32
N ARG A 217 -24.44 -8.38 29.77
CA ARG A 217 -24.57 -7.82 28.40
C ARG A 217 -23.30 -8.17 27.64
N TYR A 218 -23.43 -8.44 26.33
CA TYR A 218 -22.31 -8.69 25.48
C TYR A 218 -22.52 -8.09 24.10
N TRP A 219 -21.42 -7.74 23.44
CA TRP A 219 -21.43 -7.15 22.13
C TRP A 219 -20.26 -7.66 21.29
N ALA A 220 -20.48 -7.70 20.02
CA ALA A 220 -19.45 -7.98 19.03
C ALA A 220 -19.66 -7.04 17.84
N GLY A 221 -18.62 -6.35 17.45
CA GLY A 221 -18.56 -5.57 16.21
C GLY A 221 -17.46 -6.13 15.32
N ILE A 222 -17.76 -6.40 14.06
CA ILE A 222 -16.80 -6.91 13.08
C ILE A 222 -16.91 -6.05 11.84
N ASN A 223 -15.80 -5.49 11.38
CA ASN A 223 -15.67 -4.83 10.10
C ASN A 223 -14.68 -5.64 9.27
N LEU A 224 -15.07 -6.02 8.08
CA LEU A 224 -14.24 -6.77 7.14
C LEU A 224 -14.29 -6.04 5.81
N SER A 225 -13.15 -5.78 5.21
CA SER A 225 -13.04 -5.16 3.89
C SER A 225 -12.14 -5.97 2.98
N TYR A 226 -12.48 -5.97 1.69
CA TYR A 226 -11.68 -6.48 0.59
C TYR A 226 -11.52 -5.39 -0.44
N ASN A 227 -10.29 -5.19 -0.91
CA ASN A 227 -9.95 -4.20 -1.92
C ASN A 227 -9.02 -4.79 -2.96
N GLN A 228 -9.31 -4.53 -4.23
CA GLN A 228 -8.47 -4.89 -5.36
C GLN A 228 -8.38 -3.73 -6.33
N ASN A 229 -7.26 -3.62 -7.03
CA ASN A 229 -7.09 -2.67 -8.11
C ASN A 229 -6.29 -3.29 -9.25
N GLU A 230 -6.39 -2.69 -10.43
CA GLU A 230 -5.71 -3.12 -11.64
C GLU A 230 -5.32 -1.91 -12.49
N ILE A 231 -4.09 -1.89 -12.94
CA ILE A 231 -3.58 -0.89 -13.89
C ILE A 231 -4.11 -1.26 -15.28
N ILE A 232 -4.96 -0.42 -15.84
CA ILE A 232 -5.55 -0.63 -17.17
C ILE A 232 -4.66 -0.01 -18.26
N GLU A 233 -4.08 1.16 -17.98
CA GLU A 233 -3.17 1.83 -18.91
C GLU A 233 -2.12 2.63 -18.14
N ARG A 234 -0.86 2.54 -18.57
CA ARG A 234 0.27 3.24 -17.96
C ARG A 234 1.22 3.90 -18.96
N LYS A 235 1.06 3.67 -20.26
CA LYS A 235 1.99 4.13 -21.31
C LYS A 235 3.44 3.71 -21.03
N GLU A 236 3.64 2.43 -20.82
CA GLU A 236 4.96 1.84 -20.61
C GLU A 236 5.73 1.72 -21.92
N ALA A 237 7.05 1.80 -21.84
CA ALA A 237 7.91 1.48 -22.97
C ALA A 237 7.61 0.06 -23.49
N PRO A 238 7.70 -0.18 -24.81
CA PRO A 238 7.49 -1.52 -25.34
C PRO A 238 8.39 -2.54 -24.67
N GLN A 239 7.79 -3.61 -24.16
CA GLN A 239 8.47 -4.73 -23.54
C GLN A 239 8.53 -5.90 -24.52
N GLU A 240 9.55 -6.75 -24.39
CA GLU A 240 9.71 -7.93 -25.22
C GLU A 240 8.68 -9.02 -24.91
N TYR A 241 8.26 -9.11 -23.63
CA TYR A 241 7.31 -10.11 -23.15
C TYR A 241 6.15 -9.44 -22.39
N ASP A 242 4.95 -10.01 -22.55
CA ASP A 242 3.73 -9.44 -21.95
C ASP A 242 3.77 -9.40 -20.42
N TYR A 243 4.40 -10.37 -19.75
CA TYR A 243 4.51 -10.44 -18.30
C TYR A 243 5.45 -9.37 -17.68
N LEU A 244 6.18 -8.63 -18.51
CA LEU A 244 7.06 -7.53 -18.07
C LEU A 244 6.31 -6.21 -17.90
N TYR A 245 5.08 -6.11 -18.44
CA TYR A 245 4.27 -4.90 -18.25
C TYR A 245 3.67 -4.85 -16.84
N GLN A 246 3.58 -3.65 -16.26
CA GLN A 246 2.79 -3.42 -15.05
C GLN A 246 1.28 -3.37 -15.34
N LYS A 247 0.91 -3.08 -16.57
CA LYS A 247 -0.46 -3.16 -17.06
C LYS A 247 -1.04 -4.57 -16.79
N GLY A 248 -2.27 -4.62 -16.25
CA GLY A 248 -2.91 -5.87 -15.83
C GLY A 248 -2.60 -6.29 -14.40
N HIS A 249 -1.62 -5.67 -13.75
CA HIS A 249 -1.25 -5.95 -12.36
C HIS A 249 -1.75 -4.88 -11.39
N ARG A 250 -1.66 -5.17 -10.10
CA ARG A 250 -1.99 -4.22 -9.05
C ARG A 250 -0.95 -3.11 -8.94
N ILE A 251 -1.39 -1.93 -8.52
CA ILE A 251 -0.49 -0.86 -8.10
C ILE A 251 0.35 -1.38 -6.92
N GLY A 252 1.68 -1.28 -7.04
CA GLY A 252 2.61 -1.75 -6.01
C GLY A 252 3.01 -3.22 -6.15
N SER A 253 2.57 -3.94 -7.21
CA SER A 253 3.14 -5.24 -7.55
C SER A 253 4.63 -5.12 -7.80
N ARG A 254 5.40 -6.07 -7.26
CA ARG A 254 6.86 -6.08 -7.35
C ARG A 254 7.33 -6.93 -8.52
N LYS A 255 8.27 -6.38 -9.28
CA LYS A 255 9.00 -7.13 -10.30
C LYS A 255 10.12 -7.90 -9.63
N GLN A 256 10.11 -9.23 -9.71
CA GLN A 256 11.06 -10.06 -8.98
C GLN A 256 11.32 -11.40 -9.66
N TYR A 257 12.47 -12.02 -9.34
CA TYR A 257 12.79 -13.36 -9.82
C TYR A 257 11.96 -14.43 -9.09
N ALA A 258 11.60 -15.48 -9.81
CA ALA A 258 11.09 -16.71 -9.21
C ALA A 258 12.27 -17.56 -8.71
N PHE A 259 12.49 -17.60 -7.40
CA PHE A 259 13.45 -18.51 -6.79
C PHE A 259 12.93 -19.95 -6.92
N TRP A 260 13.82 -20.86 -7.38
CA TRP A 260 13.47 -22.27 -7.52
C TRP A 260 14.10 -23.12 -6.43
N ARG A 261 15.45 -23.12 -6.32
CA ARG A 261 16.19 -23.89 -5.32
C ARG A 261 17.60 -23.34 -5.11
N TYR A 262 18.33 -23.90 -4.15
CA TYR A 262 19.77 -23.71 -4.03
C TYR A 262 20.53 -24.65 -4.93
N TYR A 263 21.58 -24.16 -5.56
CA TYR A 263 22.43 -24.90 -6.49
C TYR A 263 23.15 -26.05 -5.78
N ASP A 264 23.23 -27.20 -6.44
CA ASP A 264 24.03 -28.34 -6.16
C ASP A 264 24.39 -29.06 -7.49
N GLU A 265 25.25 -30.08 -7.46
CA GLU A 265 25.68 -30.82 -8.66
C GLU A 265 24.49 -31.44 -9.44
N GLN A 266 23.38 -31.75 -8.79
CA GLN A 266 22.18 -32.34 -9.40
C GLN A 266 21.28 -31.30 -10.04
N THR A 267 21.44 -30.02 -9.69
CA THR A 267 20.55 -28.93 -10.08
C THR A 267 20.35 -28.82 -11.61
N PRO A 268 21.40 -28.89 -12.47
CA PRO A 268 21.18 -28.79 -13.91
C PRO A 268 20.26 -29.91 -14.46
N ALA A 269 20.52 -31.15 -14.04
CA ALA A 269 19.71 -32.29 -14.49
C ALA A 269 18.27 -32.23 -13.98
N LEU A 270 18.07 -31.80 -12.73
CA LEU A 270 16.74 -31.61 -12.15
C LEU A 270 15.99 -30.47 -12.83
N TYR A 271 16.68 -29.40 -13.23
CA TYR A 271 16.08 -28.29 -13.96
C TYR A 271 15.53 -28.76 -15.31
N GLU A 272 16.34 -29.50 -16.07
CA GLU A 272 15.90 -30.06 -17.36
C GLU A 272 14.72 -31.01 -17.21
N GLN A 273 14.75 -31.83 -16.16
CA GLN A 273 13.62 -32.72 -15.85
C GLN A 273 12.35 -31.97 -15.47
N THR A 274 12.47 -30.87 -14.70
CA THR A 274 11.33 -30.13 -14.15
C THR A 274 10.70 -29.21 -15.19
N PHE A 275 11.53 -28.46 -15.91
CA PHE A 275 11.07 -27.44 -16.83
C PHE A 275 11.09 -27.85 -18.29
N HIS A 276 11.64 -29.03 -18.61
CA HIS A 276 11.84 -29.54 -19.96
C HIS A 276 12.64 -28.58 -20.85
N ARG A 277 13.61 -27.89 -20.24
CA ARG A 277 14.50 -26.89 -20.85
C ARG A 277 15.92 -27.06 -20.30
N PRO A 278 16.97 -26.73 -21.08
CA PRO A 278 18.34 -26.72 -20.58
C PRO A 278 18.49 -25.78 -19.38
N PHE A 279 19.42 -26.12 -18.50
CA PHE A 279 19.75 -25.26 -17.36
C PHE A 279 20.27 -23.91 -17.84
N PRO A 280 19.72 -22.76 -17.34
CA PRO A 280 20.09 -21.43 -17.81
C PRO A 280 21.45 -20.98 -17.27
N ALA A 281 22.14 -20.17 -18.03
CA ALA A 281 23.32 -19.46 -17.58
C ALA A 281 22.93 -18.32 -16.64
N HIS A 282 23.58 -18.22 -15.49
CA HIS A 282 23.45 -17.09 -14.56
C HIS A 282 24.56 -16.07 -14.84
N SER A 283 24.38 -14.83 -14.39
CA SER A 283 25.39 -13.77 -14.50
C SER A 283 26.68 -14.06 -13.74
N VAL A 284 26.68 -15.10 -12.90
CA VAL A 284 27.79 -15.56 -12.05
C VAL A 284 28.01 -17.04 -12.24
N VAL A 285 29.22 -17.53 -11.88
CA VAL A 285 29.50 -18.96 -11.78
C VAL A 285 28.89 -19.47 -10.48
N LEU A 286 27.81 -20.25 -10.59
CA LEU A 286 27.15 -20.82 -9.43
C LEU A 286 28.02 -21.83 -8.69
N GLN A 287 27.91 -21.80 -7.37
CA GLN A 287 28.52 -22.76 -6.45
C GLN A 287 27.43 -23.34 -5.54
N ASP A 288 27.71 -24.46 -4.89
CA ASP A 288 26.78 -25.13 -3.99
C ASP A 288 26.19 -24.16 -2.98
N GLY A 289 24.87 -24.09 -2.91
CA GLY A 289 24.11 -23.18 -2.04
C GLY A 289 23.81 -21.78 -2.60
N ASP A 290 24.20 -21.46 -3.84
CA ASP A 290 23.79 -20.24 -4.52
C ASP A 290 22.32 -20.31 -4.96
N ALA A 291 21.66 -19.18 -5.05
CA ALA A 291 20.29 -19.11 -5.49
C ALA A 291 20.17 -19.37 -6.99
N VAL A 292 19.21 -20.22 -7.36
CA VAL A 292 18.84 -20.53 -8.74
C VAL A 292 17.45 -19.99 -9.02
N TYR A 293 17.31 -19.29 -10.13
CA TYR A 293 16.06 -18.68 -10.57
C TYR A 293 15.48 -19.40 -11.79
N VAL A 294 14.20 -19.19 -12.03
CA VAL A 294 13.49 -19.76 -13.18
C VAL A 294 13.72 -18.87 -14.39
N ASP A 295 14.14 -19.46 -15.49
CA ASP A 295 14.17 -18.86 -16.83
C ASP A 295 12.73 -18.79 -17.35
N LEU A 296 12.14 -17.58 -17.28
CA LEU A 296 10.72 -17.37 -17.65
C LEU A 296 10.54 -17.33 -19.16
N ASN A 297 11.44 -16.66 -19.88
CA ASN A 297 11.34 -16.46 -21.33
C ASN A 297 11.88 -17.64 -22.14
N GLY A 298 12.70 -18.50 -21.54
CA GLY A 298 13.26 -19.70 -22.17
C GLY A 298 14.46 -19.45 -23.06
N ASP A 299 15.15 -18.32 -22.89
CA ASP A 299 16.32 -17.95 -23.69
C ASP A 299 17.63 -18.55 -23.18
N ARG A 300 17.57 -19.32 -22.07
CA ARG A 300 18.68 -20.00 -21.39
C ARG A 300 19.65 -19.05 -20.67
N LYS A 301 19.18 -17.91 -20.26
CA LYS A 301 19.91 -16.97 -19.41
C LYS A 301 18.99 -16.52 -18.30
N ILE A 302 19.59 -16.09 -17.20
CA ILE A 302 18.86 -15.39 -16.13
C ILE A 302 19.27 -13.93 -16.17
N ASP A 303 18.33 -13.08 -16.57
CA ASP A 303 18.49 -11.63 -16.62
C ASP A 303 17.19 -10.89 -16.22
N GLU A 304 17.12 -9.58 -16.46
CA GLU A 304 15.95 -8.77 -16.08
C GLU A 304 14.64 -9.20 -16.78
N ASN A 305 14.74 -9.98 -17.87
CA ASN A 305 13.58 -10.51 -18.58
C ASN A 305 12.97 -11.73 -17.88
N ASP A 306 13.64 -12.30 -16.86
CA ASP A 306 13.12 -13.39 -16.03
C ASP A 306 12.47 -12.91 -14.73
N MET A 307 12.29 -11.59 -14.60
CA MET A 307 11.55 -11.01 -13.48
C MET A 307 10.08 -10.80 -13.87
N GLY A 308 9.16 -11.26 -13.05
CA GLY A 308 7.72 -11.10 -13.27
C GLY A 308 7.03 -10.37 -12.13
N TYR A 309 5.77 -9.97 -12.36
CA TYR A 309 4.90 -9.29 -11.39
C TYR A 309 3.89 -10.23 -10.70
N ASP A 310 3.79 -11.50 -11.12
CA ASP A 310 2.76 -12.44 -10.67
C ASP A 310 3.07 -13.14 -9.35
N TYR A 311 4.04 -12.65 -8.60
CA TYR A 311 4.48 -13.28 -7.36
C TYR A 311 4.05 -12.47 -6.13
N GLY A 312 3.51 -13.20 -5.14
CA GLY A 312 3.15 -12.63 -3.86
C GLY A 312 1.99 -11.63 -3.88
N PHE A 313 1.96 -10.78 -2.87
CA PHE A 313 1.00 -9.69 -2.73
C PHE A 313 1.73 -8.35 -2.67
N THR A 314 0.98 -7.26 -2.69
CA THR A 314 1.55 -5.92 -2.49
C THR A 314 1.73 -5.62 -1.00
N ASP A 315 2.40 -4.50 -0.69
CA ASP A 315 2.50 -3.99 0.69
C ASP A 315 1.15 -3.53 1.26
N ASP A 316 0.17 -3.26 0.39
CA ASP A 316 -1.18 -2.92 0.78
C ASP A 316 -2.03 -4.20 0.82
N PRO A 317 -2.63 -4.54 1.97
CA PRO A 317 -3.42 -5.76 2.11
C PRO A 317 -4.69 -5.73 1.26
N GLU A 318 -5.08 -6.89 0.75
CA GLU A 318 -6.38 -7.04 0.11
C GLU A 318 -7.51 -7.12 1.12
N TYR A 319 -7.27 -7.81 2.23
CA TYR A 319 -8.25 -7.98 3.29
C TYR A 319 -7.81 -7.30 4.57
N MET A 320 -8.73 -6.56 5.17
CA MET A 320 -8.54 -5.98 6.51
C MET A 320 -9.72 -6.35 7.41
N VAL A 321 -9.43 -6.65 8.66
CA VAL A 321 -10.44 -6.93 9.69
C VAL A 321 -10.21 -6.05 10.92
N GLY A 322 -11.31 -5.48 11.40
CA GLY A 322 -11.39 -4.84 12.71
C GLY A 322 -12.46 -5.52 13.54
N MET A 323 -12.16 -5.87 14.79
CA MET A 323 -13.15 -6.47 15.68
C MET A 323 -13.14 -5.73 17.02
N ASN A 324 -14.34 -5.48 17.53
CA ASN A 324 -14.57 -5.00 18.91
C ASN A 324 -15.44 -6.01 19.62
N LEU A 325 -14.87 -6.69 20.63
CA LEU A 325 -15.57 -7.70 21.41
C LEU A 325 -15.58 -7.28 22.87
N GLY A 326 -16.73 -7.38 23.52
CA GLY A 326 -16.80 -7.01 24.91
C GLY A 326 -18.01 -7.59 25.61
N PHE A 327 -17.96 -7.50 26.93
CA PHE A 327 -19.08 -7.83 27.79
C PHE A 327 -19.06 -6.96 29.05
N SER A 328 -20.24 -6.82 29.65
CA SER A 328 -20.37 -6.31 31.00
C SER A 328 -21.15 -7.32 31.85
N TRP A 329 -20.63 -7.60 33.06
CA TRP A 329 -21.25 -8.46 34.03
C TRP A 329 -21.27 -7.76 35.37
N LYS A 330 -22.45 -7.35 35.81
CA LYS A 330 -22.60 -6.51 36.99
C LYS A 330 -21.71 -5.26 36.90
N ASN A 331 -20.69 -5.22 37.77
CA ASN A 331 -19.76 -4.10 37.88
C ASN A 331 -18.49 -4.26 37.04
N LEU A 332 -18.29 -5.42 36.41
CA LEU A 332 -17.13 -5.70 35.54
C LEU A 332 -17.47 -5.41 34.09
N GLU A 333 -16.59 -4.70 33.38
CA GLU A 333 -16.63 -4.49 31.96
C GLU A 333 -15.30 -4.89 31.31
N VAL A 334 -15.39 -5.64 30.23
CA VAL A 334 -14.24 -6.06 29.44
C VAL A 334 -14.47 -5.68 27.99
N ASN A 335 -13.52 -4.97 27.40
CA ASN A 335 -13.50 -4.58 26.01
C ASN A 335 -12.20 -5.01 25.35
N THR A 336 -12.28 -5.55 24.15
CA THR A 336 -11.12 -5.86 23.33
C THR A 336 -11.29 -5.30 21.93
N GLN A 337 -10.19 -4.78 21.40
CA GLN A 337 -10.12 -4.36 20.00
C GLN A 337 -9.03 -5.16 19.30
N TRP A 338 -9.40 -5.70 18.15
CA TRP A 338 -8.53 -6.50 17.30
C TRP A 338 -8.41 -5.87 15.94
N THR A 339 -7.24 -5.97 15.34
CA THR A 339 -6.97 -5.59 13.95
C THR A 339 -6.21 -6.70 13.27
N GLY A 340 -6.48 -6.90 12.00
CA GLY A 340 -5.78 -7.90 11.20
C GLY A 340 -5.82 -7.58 9.73
N ALA A 341 -4.88 -8.18 8.99
CA ALA A 341 -4.80 -8.08 7.54
C ALA A 341 -4.26 -9.39 6.96
N TRP A 342 -4.65 -9.70 5.73
CA TRP A 342 -4.11 -10.82 4.98
C TRP A 342 -4.13 -10.55 3.47
N ASN A 343 -3.53 -11.43 2.70
CA ASN A 343 -3.15 -11.19 1.32
C ASN A 343 -2.29 -9.92 1.22
N VAL A 344 -1.20 -9.94 1.99
CA VAL A 344 -0.20 -8.89 2.07
C VAL A 344 1.16 -9.54 2.23
N SER A 345 2.13 -9.14 1.44
CA SER A 345 3.51 -9.62 1.55
C SER A 345 4.50 -8.47 1.52
N ARG A 346 5.68 -8.71 2.04
CA ARG A 346 6.75 -7.73 2.10
C ARG A 346 8.06 -8.32 1.62
N MET A 347 8.76 -7.56 0.82
CA MET A 347 10.17 -7.86 0.53
C MET A 347 11.01 -7.56 1.77
N ILE A 348 11.87 -8.50 2.15
CA ILE A 348 12.81 -8.26 3.24
C ILE A 348 13.75 -7.11 2.83
N SER A 349 13.89 -6.11 3.72
CA SER A 349 14.80 -4.99 3.52
C SER A 349 16.24 -5.45 3.30
N ASP A 350 16.99 -4.72 2.48
CA ASP A 350 18.41 -5.02 2.17
C ASP A 350 19.29 -5.25 3.41
N ILE A 351 19.05 -4.51 4.50
CA ILE A 351 19.78 -4.67 5.76
C ILE A 351 19.62 -6.08 6.35
N PHE A 352 18.46 -6.71 6.18
CA PHE A 352 18.20 -8.06 6.68
C PHE A 352 18.41 -9.13 5.60
N ARG A 353 18.31 -8.75 4.33
CA ARG A 353 18.46 -9.64 3.18
C ARG A 353 19.93 -9.90 2.85
N ARG A 354 20.76 -8.85 2.85
CA ARG A 354 22.17 -8.90 2.46
C ARG A 354 23.09 -8.88 3.68
N PRO A 355 23.61 -10.03 4.16
CA PRO A 355 24.68 -10.01 5.13
C PRO A 355 25.90 -9.31 4.50
N PHE A 356 26.61 -8.51 5.29
CA PHE A 356 27.79 -7.75 4.87
C PHE A 356 27.54 -6.66 3.81
N LEU A 357 26.33 -6.09 3.75
CA LEU A 357 26.05 -5.01 2.83
C LEU A 357 26.94 -3.80 3.13
N SER A 358 27.78 -3.45 2.15
CA SER A 358 28.55 -2.19 2.15
C SER A 358 27.87 -1.22 1.19
N SER A 359 27.23 -0.17 1.68
CA SER A 359 26.91 1.00 0.86
C SER A 359 27.98 2.07 1.08
N SER A 360 28.26 2.88 0.07
CA SER A 360 29.28 3.93 0.11
C SER A 360 29.15 4.81 1.38
N GLY A 361 30.01 4.55 2.36
CA GLY A 361 30.09 5.34 3.60
C GLY A 361 29.31 4.82 4.80
N ASN A 362 28.44 3.86 4.65
CA ASN A 362 27.72 3.24 5.78
C ASN A 362 27.89 1.73 5.73
N VAL A 363 28.60 1.17 6.69
CA VAL A 363 28.60 -0.28 6.93
C VAL A 363 27.26 -0.62 7.58
N ALA A 364 26.24 -0.79 6.77
CA ALA A 364 24.98 -1.32 7.22
C ALA A 364 24.95 -2.81 6.90
N GLY A 365 24.98 -3.66 7.85
CA GLY A 365 24.82 -5.07 7.64
C GLY A 365 25.95 -5.89 8.23
N GLY A 366 25.79 -6.21 9.50
CA GLY A 366 26.48 -7.32 10.13
C GLY A 366 25.76 -8.64 9.85
N LEU A 367 26.42 -9.73 10.15
CA LEU A 367 25.79 -11.03 10.22
C LEU A 367 24.87 -11.08 11.44
N LEU A 368 23.57 -11.23 11.22
CA LEU A 368 22.62 -11.40 12.31
C LEU A 368 22.68 -12.85 12.85
N ALA A 369 22.32 -13.03 14.11
CA ALA A 369 22.20 -14.37 14.71
C ALA A 369 21.26 -15.29 13.90
N TYR A 370 20.22 -14.71 13.30
CA TYR A 370 19.29 -15.42 12.42
C TYR A 370 19.97 -16.00 11.17
N HIS A 371 20.91 -15.28 10.58
CA HIS A 371 21.69 -15.77 9.42
C HIS A 371 22.52 -17.01 9.77
N LEU A 372 23.09 -17.08 10.98
CA LEU A 372 23.93 -18.21 11.40
C LEU A 372 23.21 -19.56 11.37
N THR A 373 21.91 -19.55 11.64
CA THR A 373 21.11 -20.78 11.75
C THR A 373 20.24 -21.06 10.52
N ASN A 374 20.03 -20.06 9.66
CA ASN A 374 19.07 -20.13 8.54
C ASN A 374 19.73 -19.97 7.17
N THR A 375 21.05 -19.84 7.11
CA THR A 375 21.82 -19.81 5.87
C THR A 375 22.21 -21.22 5.44
N TRP A 376 22.13 -21.48 4.15
CA TRP A 376 22.65 -22.70 3.57
C TRP A 376 24.17 -22.80 3.83
N THR A 377 24.64 -23.95 4.32
CA THR A 377 26.09 -24.24 4.49
C THR A 377 26.42 -25.63 3.99
N LYS A 378 27.68 -25.90 3.74
CA LYS A 378 28.15 -27.23 3.31
C LYS A 378 27.91 -28.31 4.38
N GLU A 379 27.92 -27.90 5.65
CA GLU A 379 27.67 -28.76 6.79
C GLU A 379 26.17 -29.05 6.98
N ASN A 380 25.33 -28.13 6.48
CA ASN A 380 23.85 -28.26 6.50
C ASN A 380 23.28 -27.81 5.15
N PRO A 381 23.36 -28.64 4.10
CA PRO A 381 22.93 -28.29 2.74
C PRO A 381 21.42 -28.43 2.57
N SER A 382 20.66 -27.62 3.30
CA SER A 382 19.19 -27.64 3.29
C SER A 382 18.62 -26.80 2.16
N GLN A 383 17.71 -27.37 1.37
CA GLN A 383 16.90 -26.63 0.39
C GLN A 383 15.83 -25.76 1.07
N ASP A 384 15.52 -25.99 2.35
CA ASP A 384 14.59 -25.19 3.15
C ASP A 384 15.26 -24.01 3.87
N ALA A 385 16.57 -23.82 3.69
CA ALA A 385 17.29 -22.67 4.22
C ALA A 385 16.61 -21.37 3.80
N LYS A 386 16.64 -20.36 4.66
CA LYS A 386 16.02 -19.05 4.36
C LYS A 386 16.94 -18.10 3.62
N TYR A 387 18.22 -18.44 3.59
CA TYR A 387 19.28 -17.69 2.91
C TYR A 387 20.18 -18.63 2.12
N PRO A 388 20.68 -18.20 0.96
CA PRO A 388 21.70 -18.90 0.22
C PRO A 388 23.01 -18.93 1.01
N ARG A 389 24.00 -19.64 0.51
CA ARG A 389 25.35 -19.55 1.06
C ARG A 389 25.83 -18.10 1.16
N ALA A 390 26.52 -17.76 2.23
CA ALA A 390 27.12 -16.45 2.38
C ALA A 390 28.25 -16.26 1.36
N SER A 391 28.11 -15.31 0.46
CA SER A 391 29.08 -15.03 -0.59
C SER A 391 29.18 -13.54 -0.88
N TRP A 392 30.40 -13.04 -1.06
CA TRP A 392 30.64 -11.70 -1.59
C TRP A 392 30.63 -11.69 -3.13
N GLU A 393 31.17 -12.70 -3.75
CA GLU A 393 31.36 -12.78 -5.19
C GLU A 393 30.01 -12.90 -5.91
N ASN A 394 29.10 -13.70 -5.37
CA ASN A 394 27.79 -13.97 -5.94
C ASN A 394 26.67 -13.21 -5.22
N ALA A 395 27.00 -12.11 -4.51
CA ALA A 395 26.05 -11.36 -3.70
C ALA A 395 24.88 -10.81 -4.53
N ASP A 396 25.11 -10.30 -5.73
CA ASP A 396 24.08 -9.73 -6.58
C ASP A 396 23.11 -10.80 -7.10
N ASN A 397 23.59 -12.02 -7.35
CA ASN A 397 22.75 -13.16 -7.65
C ASN A 397 21.98 -13.63 -6.41
N ASN A 398 22.71 -13.91 -5.32
CA ASN A 398 22.15 -14.57 -4.14
C ASN A 398 21.14 -13.72 -3.38
N TYR A 399 21.29 -12.40 -3.43
CA TYR A 399 20.43 -11.46 -2.70
C TYR A 399 19.58 -10.58 -3.63
N ALA A 400 19.36 -11.01 -4.88
CA ALA A 400 18.44 -10.34 -5.79
C ALA A 400 17.00 -10.34 -5.25
N GLU A 401 16.21 -9.36 -5.65
CA GLU A 401 14.79 -9.33 -5.35
C GLU A 401 14.09 -10.54 -5.98
N SER A 402 13.58 -11.41 -5.14
CA SER A 402 13.01 -12.69 -5.55
C SER A 402 12.01 -13.22 -4.55
N THR A 403 11.26 -14.23 -4.95
CA THR A 403 10.26 -14.89 -4.09
C THR A 403 10.89 -15.53 -2.84
N LEU A 404 12.21 -15.75 -2.81
CA LEU A 404 12.94 -16.21 -1.63
C LEU A 404 12.84 -15.21 -0.47
N TYR A 405 12.85 -13.92 -0.78
CA TYR A 405 12.86 -12.84 0.21
C TYR A 405 11.53 -12.14 0.37
N GLU A 406 10.52 -12.58 -0.35
CA GLU A 406 9.16 -12.12 -0.16
C GLU A 406 8.49 -12.90 0.97
N GLN A 407 8.04 -12.22 1.99
CA GLN A 407 7.43 -12.83 3.16
C GLN A 407 5.96 -12.43 3.32
N ASP A 408 5.14 -13.43 3.65
CA ASP A 408 3.77 -13.22 4.09
C ASP A 408 3.77 -12.37 5.37
N SER A 409 3.14 -11.20 5.31
CA SER A 409 3.04 -10.27 6.43
C SER A 409 1.62 -10.16 6.99
N LYS A 410 0.79 -11.19 6.77
CA LYS A 410 -0.51 -11.30 7.42
C LYS A 410 -0.38 -11.25 8.93
N TYR A 411 -1.38 -10.70 9.59
CA TYR A 411 -1.38 -10.63 11.05
C TYR A 411 -2.79 -10.57 11.63
N LEU A 412 -2.87 -10.91 12.91
CA LEU A 412 -3.98 -10.62 13.79
C LEU A 412 -3.41 -10.09 15.13
N ARG A 413 -3.86 -8.90 15.54
CA ARG A 413 -3.34 -8.19 16.72
C ARG A 413 -4.44 -7.87 17.70
N LEU A 414 -4.22 -8.21 18.98
CA LEU A 414 -4.95 -7.62 20.08
C LEU A 414 -4.41 -6.21 20.34
N LYS A 415 -5.08 -5.23 19.74
CA LYS A 415 -4.63 -3.83 19.74
C LYS A 415 -4.92 -3.16 21.06
N THR A 416 -6.09 -3.42 21.65
CA THR A 416 -6.49 -2.87 22.94
C THR A 416 -7.23 -3.92 23.75
N LEU A 417 -6.89 -4.01 25.03
CA LEU A 417 -7.67 -4.70 26.05
C LEU A 417 -7.95 -3.70 27.17
N THR A 418 -9.22 -3.54 27.54
CA THR A 418 -9.61 -2.74 28.70
C THR A 418 -10.47 -3.58 29.62
N ILE A 419 -10.10 -3.64 30.89
CA ILE A 419 -10.85 -4.27 31.95
C ILE A 419 -11.15 -3.20 33.01
N ALA A 420 -12.43 -2.94 33.26
CA ALA A 420 -12.85 -1.92 34.21
C ALA A 420 -13.79 -2.52 35.25
N TYR A 421 -13.59 -2.16 36.49
CA TYR A 421 -14.45 -2.57 37.60
C TYR A 421 -14.99 -1.34 38.32
N ASN A 422 -16.29 -1.24 38.41
CA ASN A 422 -17.00 -0.17 39.09
C ASN A 422 -17.30 -0.60 40.55
N PHE A 423 -16.60 -0.03 41.47
CA PHE A 423 -16.83 -0.32 42.88
C PHE A 423 -18.12 0.34 43.37
N GLN A 424 -18.90 -0.38 44.17
CA GLN A 424 -20.08 0.09 44.88
C GLN A 424 -19.99 -0.33 46.33
N PHE A 425 -19.66 0.59 47.22
CA PHE A 425 -19.56 0.32 48.66
C PHE A 425 -20.20 1.47 49.47
N PRO A 426 -20.74 1.18 50.66
CA PRO A 426 -21.51 2.17 51.44
C PRO A 426 -20.76 3.46 51.79
N LEU A 427 -19.43 3.37 51.94
CA LEU A 427 -18.58 4.53 52.25
C LEU A 427 -18.59 5.60 51.14
N MET A 428 -18.83 5.23 49.85
CA MET A 428 -18.91 6.19 48.72
C MET A 428 -19.95 7.27 49.01
N LYS A 429 -21.15 6.88 49.50
CA LYS A 429 -22.20 7.84 49.83
C LYS A 429 -21.78 8.81 50.94
N LYS A 430 -21.02 8.32 51.92
CA LYS A 430 -20.53 9.17 53.02
C LYS A 430 -19.45 10.16 52.56
N LEU A 431 -18.70 9.80 51.54
CA LEU A 431 -17.62 10.63 50.96
C LEU A 431 -18.13 11.53 49.84
N GLY A 432 -19.45 11.50 49.52
CA GLY A 432 -20.00 12.26 48.41
C GLY A 432 -19.58 11.74 47.03
N MET A 433 -19.02 10.51 46.98
CA MET A 433 -18.54 9.92 45.71
C MET A 433 -19.68 9.31 44.90
N SER A 434 -19.79 9.71 43.67
CA SER A 434 -20.74 9.16 42.70
C SER A 434 -20.16 7.98 41.90
N THR A 435 -18.86 7.96 41.70
CA THR A 435 -18.16 6.95 40.90
C THR A 435 -16.82 6.57 41.52
N CYS A 436 -16.52 5.27 41.55
CA CYS A 436 -15.19 4.74 41.84
C CYS A 436 -14.90 3.58 40.89
N GLN A 437 -14.06 3.79 39.90
CA GLN A 437 -13.72 2.80 38.89
C GLN A 437 -12.21 2.57 38.86
N LEU A 438 -11.82 1.30 38.92
CA LEU A 438 -10.45 0.86 38.64
C LEU A 438 -10.44 0.24 37.27
N SER A 439 -9.49 0.66 36.43
CA SER A 439 -9.33 0.15 35.06
C SER A 439 -7.90 -0.28 34.80
N PHE A 440 -7.76 -1.36 34.07
CA PHE A 440 -6.53 -1.80 33.42
C PHE A 440 -6.70 -1.68 31.92
N SER A 441 -5.76 -1.05 31.24
CA SER A 441 -5.71 -0.97 29.77
C SER A 441 -4.36 -1.43 29.27
N GLY A 442 -4.38 -2.28 28.28
CA GLY A 442 -3.18 -2.76 27.60
C GLY A 442 -3.28 -2.49 26.09
N TYR A 443 -2.16 -2.07 25.48
CA TYR A 443 -2.08 -1.76 24.06
C TYR A 443 -1.04 -2.64 23.37
N ASN A 444 -1.36 -3.12 22.16
CA ASN A 444 -0.48 -3.96 21.32
C ASN A 444 0.02 -5.22 22.07
N LEU A 445 -0.88 -5.85 22.83
CA LEU A 445 -0.50 -6.89 23.77
C LEU A 445 0.00 -8.16 23.10
N TRP A 446 -0.59 -8.49 21.97
CA TRP A 446 -0.29 -9.73 21.28
C TRP A 446 -0.50 -9.56 19.77
N THR A 447 0.44 -10.12 18.99
CA THR A 447 0.37 -10.14 17.53
C THR A 447 0.72 -11.54 17.05
N LEU A 448 -0.19 -12.13 16.29
CA LEU A 448 0.03 -13.37 15.55
C LEU A 448 0.39 -13.01 14.11
N THR A 449 1.59 -13.36 13.69
CA THR A 449 2.10 -13.10 12.34
C THR A 449 3.23 -14.05 11.99
N PRO A 450 3.37 -14.48 10.73
CA PRO A 450 4.56 -15.17 10.24
C PRO A 450 5.73 -14.21 9.93
N TYR A 451 5.47 -12.90 9.87
CA TYR A 451 6.47 -11.90 9.52
C TYR A 451 7.47 -11.70 10.68
N LEU A 452 8.77 -11.85 10.38
CA LEU A 452 9.82 -11.86 11.40
C LEU A 452 10.59 -10.54 11.55
N TRP A 453 10.53 -9.65 10.56
CA TRP A 453 11.46 -8.53 10.41
C TRP A 453 10.91 -7.19 10.90
N GLY A 454 9.97 -7.23 11.80
CA GLY A 454 9.43 -6.01 12.40
C GLY A 454 7.91 -6.05 12.59
N ASP A 455 7.31 -4.87 12.55
CA ASP A 455 5.85 -4.76 12.65
C ASP A 455 5.19 -5.06 11.29
N PRO A 456 4.30 -6.05 11.22
CA PRO A 456 3.58 -6.37 9.99
C PRO A 456 2.66 -5.23 9.48
N GLU A 457 2.29 -4.25 10.32
CA GLU A 457 1.54 -3.06 9.90
C GLU A 457 2.45 -1.98 9.29
N ALA A 458 3.74 -1.97 9.63
CA ALA A 458 4.65 -0.95 9.13
C ALA A 458 4.98 -1.19 7.66
N ARG A 459 4.79 -0.19 6.81
CA ARG A 459 5.34 -0.23 5.45
C ARG A 459 6.86 -0.23 5.55
N ALA A 460 7.48 -1.26 5.00
CA ALA A 460 8.94 -1.33 4.96
C ALA A 460 9.46 -0.24 4.01
N SER A 461 9.98 0.84 4.58
CA SER A 461 11.02 1.61 3.91
C SER A 461 12.34 0.86 4.07
N ASN A 462 13.36 1.22 3.31
CA ASN A 462 14.71 0.61 3.36
C ASN A 462 15.41 0.68 4.73
N ALA A 463 14.74 1.13 5.78
CA ALA A 463 15.22 1.21 7.14
C ALA A 463 14.29 0.46 8.10
N PRO A 464 14.81 -0.21 9.13
CA PRO A 464 14.00 -0.82 10.16
C PRO A 464 13.17 0.25 10.87
N SER A 465 11.86 0.06 10.90
CA SER A 465 10.97 0.93 11.66
C SER A 465 11.16 0.73 13.16
N TYR A 466 10.92 1.78 13.94
CA TYR A 466 10.96 1.66 15.41
C TYR A 466 9.94 0.61 15.87
N PRO A 467 10.33 -0.35 16.72
CA PRO A 467 9.43 -1.41 17.17
C PRO A 467 8.19 -0.86 17.86
N LEU A 468 7.04 -1.44 17.58
CA LEU A 468 5.79 -1.08 18.23
C LEU A 468 5.85 -1.46 19.72
N THR A 469 5.57 -0.50 20.60
CA THR A 469 5.63 -0.71 22.04
C THR A 469 4.36 -1.36 22.59
N LYS A 470 4.52 -2.24 23.57
CA LYS A 470 3.42 -2.70 24.43
C LYS A 470 3.28 -1.73 25.59
N THR A 471 2.07 -1.25 25.84
CA THR A 471 1.80 -0.30 26.91
C THR A 471 0.77 -0.88 27.87
N TYR A 472 1.01 -0.73 29.16
CA TYR A 472 0.12 -1.14 30.23
C TYR A 472 -0.21 0.08 31.09
N THR A 473 -1.48 0.31 31.33
CA THR A 473 -1.96 1.47 32.08
C THR A 473 -2.93 1.00 33.17
N LEU A 474 -2.70 1.46 34.39
CA LEU A 474 -3.64 1.31 35.49
C LEU A 474 -4.29 2.68 35.75
N GLY A 475 -5.60 2.73 35.72
CA GLY A 475 -6.37 3.96 35.89
C GLY A 475 -7.31 3.87 37.07
N LEU A 476 -7.38 4.93 37.88
CA LEU A 476 -8.38 5.11 38.95
C LEU A 476 -9.21 6.35 38.62
N LYS A 477 -10.52 6.19 38.45
CA LYS A 477 -11.46 7.27 38.22
C LYS A 477 -12.36 7.45 39.44
N LEU A 478 -12.30 8.63 40.03
CA LEU A 478 -13.14 9.02 41.16
C LEU A 478 -14.05 10.17 40.70
N GLY A 479 -15.35 10.07 40.94
CA GLY A 479 -16.35 11.13 40.70
C GLY A 479 -16.99 11.52 42.02
N PHE A 480 -17.19 12.79 42.25
CA PHE A 480 -17.80 13.37 43.43
C PHE A 480 -19.13 14.08 43.07
#